data_736ba09beb30c8d046f080a500d2ebe4
#
_entry.id   736ba09beb30c8d046f080a500d2ebe4
#
_cell.length_a   1.000
_cell.length_b   1.000
_cell.length_c   1.000
_cell.angle_alpha   90.00
_cell.angle_beta   90.00
_cell.angle_gamma   90.00
#
_symmetry.space_group_name_H-M   'P 1'
#
loop_
_entity.id
_entity.type
_entity.pdbx_description
1 polymer ?
#
loop_
_entity_poly.entity_id
_entity_poly.type
_entity_poly.pdbx_seq_one_letter_code
_entity_poly.pdbx_strand_id
1 'polypeptide(L)'
;EVRQMKKRIPLGLQSYDKLKTGNYYVVDKSLMIQDFLSRGNEVTLITRPRRFGKTLNMSMMASFFDITKDSRELFKDTAIMKSEHASAMNQYPTVFLSFANAKGSKRTIVQTIQQVLLELYQKHQQVFADLDEYEQPILRQIKASLFALDKQDLDGLEGALSFLMARLEKHHGRKVMVFIDEYDTPFIEAHVNGFYDEVRSGLSSLLHNALKASTSLQHAMLTGIQ
;
A
#
# COMPACT_ATOMS: atom_id res chain seq x y z
N GLU A 1 -9.03 -39.40 -19.85
CA GLU A 1 -7.81 -38.58 -19.97
C GLU A 1 -8.06 -37.19 -19.43
N VAL A 2 -7.55 -36.94 -18.23
CA VAL A 2 -7.55 -35.58 -17.65
C VAL A 2 -6.49 -34.78 -18.42
N ARG A 3 -6.91 -33.94 -19.35
CA ARG A 3 -6.02 -32.97 -20.00
C ARG A 3 -5.42 -32.08 -18.90
N GLN A 4 -4.16 -32.30 -18.54
CA GLN A 4 -3.40 -31.36 -17.72
C GLN A 4 -3.38 -30.00 -18.47
N MET A 5 -4.15 -29.06 -18.01
CA MET A 5 -4.11 -27.71 -18.56
C MET A 5 -2.71 -27.12 -18.33
N LYS A 6 -2.01 -26.79 -19.40
CA LYS A 6 -0.68 -26.16 -19.33
C LYS A 6 -0.77 -24.87 -18.52
N LYS A 7 0.11 -24.71 -17.53
CA LYS A 7 0.22 -23.47 -16.74
C LYS A 7 0.62 -22.32 -17.65
N ARG A 8 0.07 -21.15 -17.37
CA ARG A 8 0.36 -19.91 -18.09
C ARG A 8 1.55 -19.19 -17.49
N ILE A 9 2.27 -18.44 -18.29
CA ILE A 9 3.29 -17.49 -17.81
C ILE A 9 2.59 -16.21 -17.38
N PRO A 10 2.83 -15.69 -16.13
CA PRO A 10 2.11 -14.55 -15.58
C PRO A 10 2.66 -13.21 -16.11
N LEU A 11 2.60 -12.98 -17.40
CA LEU A 11 3.07 -11.73 -18.01
C LEU A 11 2.18 -10.55 -17.58
N GLY A 12 2.79 -9.52 -16.99
CA GLY A 12 2.09 -8.30 -16.59
C GLY A 12 1.14 -8.46 -15.39
N LEU A 13 1.12 -9.60 -14.72
CA LEU A 13 0.27 -9.83 -13.57
C LEU A 13 0.84 -9.13 -12.33
N GLN A 14 0.03 -8.29 -11.66
CA GLN A 14 0.45 -7.48 -10.51
C GLN A 14 -0.23 -7.89 -9.19
N SER A 15 -1.20 -8.79 -9.23
CA SER A 15 -1.91 -9.29 -8.05
C SER A 15 -1.46 -10.71 -7.69
N TYR A 16 -0.96 -10.88 -6.48
CA TYR A 16 -0.58 -12.19 -5.95
C TYR A 16 -1.78 -13.12 -5.83
N ASP A 17 -2.92 -12.61 -5.38
CA ASP A 17 -4.15 -13.39 -5.26
C ASP A 17 -4.56 -13.98 -6.62
N LYS A 18 -4.53 -13.16 -7.68
CA LYS A 18 -4.82 -13.62 -9.04
C LYS A 18 -3.78 -14.63 -9.54
N LEU A 19 -2.52 -14.44 -9.19
CA LEU A 19 -1.45 -15.37 -9.52
C LEU A 19 -1.70 -16.75 -8.92
N LYS A 20 -2.04 -16.81 -7.65
CA LYS A 20 -2.22 -18.05 -6.90
C LYS A 20 -3.54 -18.76 -7.17
N THR A 21 -4.61 -18.01 -7.46
CA THR A 21 -5.92 -18.58 -7.80
C THR A 21 -6.06 -18.97 -9.27
N GLY A 22 -5.20 -18.41 -10.14
CA GLY A 22 -5.15 -18.74 -11.55
C GLY A 22 -4.23 -19.93 -11.86
N ASN A 23 -4.29 -20.40 -13.11
CA ASN A 23 -3.41 -21.48 -13.58
C ASN A 23 -2.11 -20.92 -14.13
N TYR A 24 -1.23 -20.40 -13.26
CA TYR A 24 0.04 -19.77 -13.61
C TYR A 24 1.23 -20.54 -13.04
N TYR A 25 2.38 -20.38 -13.70
CA TYR A 25 3.66 -20.71 -13.08
C TYR A 25 3.97 -19.72 -11.98
N VAL A 26 4.31 -20.21 -10.79
CA VAL A 26 4.62 -19.41 -9.62
C VAL A 26 6.03 -19.72 -9.14
N VAL A 27 6.85 -18.69 -8.97
CA VAL A 27 8.10 -18.77 -8.23
C VAL A 27 7.83 -18.32 -6.80
N ASP A 28 8.13 -19.18 -5.82
CA ASP A 28 7.92 -18.85 -4.42
C ASP A 28 8.98 -17.85 -3.93
N LYS A 29 8.53 -16.63 -3.67
CA LYS A 29 9.32 -15.54 -3.07
C LYS A 29 8.87 -15.19 -1.65
N SER A 30 8.10 -16.07 -1.02
CA SER A 30 7.48 -15.79 0.30
C SER A 30 8.51 -15.57 1.43
N LEU A 31 9.74 -16.02 1.28
CA LEU A 31 10.81 -15.74 2.25
C LEU A 31 11.20 -14.25 2.32
N MET A 32 10.78 -13.42 1.37
CA MET A 32 10.88 -11.95 1.51
C MET A 32 10.12 -11.45 2.74
N ILE A 33 9.03 -12.13 3.11
CA ILE A 33 8.25 -11.81 4.32
C ILE A 33 9.09 -12.06 5.57
N GLN A 34 9.81 -13.18 5.61
CA GLN A 34 10.74 -13.49 6.69
C GLN A 34 11.85 -12.45 6.80
N ASP A 35 12.48 -12.09 5.69
CA ASP A 35 13.53 -11.07 5.68
C ASP A 35 13.02 -9.72 6.16
N PHE A 36 11.84 -9.33 5.74
CA PHE A 36 11.17 -8.10 6.16
C PHE A 36 10.94 -8.05 7.68
N LEU A 37 10.39 -9.12 8.24
CA LEU A 37 10.13 -9.22 9.68
C LEU A 37 11.41 -9.34 10.49
N SER A 38 12.39 -10.13 10.04
CA SER A 38 13.64 -10.38 10.76
C SER A 38 14.53 -9.15 10.86
N ARG A 39 14.52 -8.28 9.85
CA ARG A 39 15.28 -7.02 9.89
C ARG A 39 14.73 -6.05 10.91
N GLY A 40 13.44 -6.11 11.20
CA GLY A 40 12.79 -5.28 12.22
C GLY A 40 12.84 -3.77 11.96
N ASN A 41 13.14 -3.35 10.71
CA ASN A 41 13.15 -1.94 10.34
C ASN A 41 11.73 -1.38 10.37
N GLU A 42 11.59 -0.17 10.87
CA GLU A 42 10.30 0.51 10.85
C GLU A 42 9.87 0.81 9.41
N VAL A 43 10.80 1.28 8.59
CA VAL A 43 10.59 1.51 7.14
C VAL A 43 11.69 0.84 6.34
N THR A 44 11.31 0.02 5.38
CA THR A 44 12.21 -0.63 4.42
C THR A 44 12.01 -0.05 3.04
N LEU A 45 13.08 0.42 2.41
CA LEU A 45 13.07 0.92 1.03
C LEU A 45 13.72 -0.11 0.11
N ILE A 46 13.01 -0.51 -0.95
CA ILE A 46 13.54 -1.36 -2.00
C ILE A 46 13.61 -0.56 -3.29
N THR A 47 14.83 -0.37 -3.79
CA THR A 47 15.09 0.27 -5.07
C THR A 47 15.57 -0.77 -6.06
N ARG A 48 14.87 -0.91 -7.18
CA ARG A 48 15.24 -1.82 -8.27
C ARG A 48 14.71 -1.28 -9.60
N PRO A 49 15.36 -1.62 -10.73
CA PRO A 49 14.83 -1.27 -12.04
C PRO A 49 13.40 -1.74 -12.25
N ARG A 50 12.71 -1.12 -13.20
CA ARG A 50 11.36 -1.53 -13.61
C ARG A 50 11.34 -2.98 -14.07
N ARG A 51 10.18 -3.66 -13.96
CA ARG A 51 9.91 -5.05 -14.41
C ARG A 51 10.59 -6.16 -13.58
N PHE A 52 11.03 -5.89 -12.36
CA PHE A 52 11.57 -6.90 -11.45
C PHE A 52 10.52 -7.50 -10.48
N GLY A 53 9.23 -7.42 -10.83
CA GLY A 53 8.16 -8.02 -10.02
C GLY A 53 7.89 -7.30 -8.70
N LYS A 54 8.28 -6.03 -8.54
CA LYS A 54 8.10 -5.27 -7.29
C LYS A 54 6.65 -5.18 -6.85
N THR A 55 5.76 -4.82 -7.75
CA THR A 55 4.32 -4.69 -7.47
C THR A 55 3.71 -6.03 -7.05
N LEU A 56 4.07 -7.11 -7.74
CA LEU A 56 3.59 -8.45 -7.41
C LEU A 56 4.07 -8.88 -6.01
N ASN A 57 5.33 -8.64 -5.69
CA ASN A 57 5.90 -8.95 -4.37
C ASN A 57 5.26 -8.11 -3.26
N MET A 58 4.98 -6.84 -3.51
CA MET A 58 4.25 -5.96 -2.57
C MET A 58 2.82 -6.45 -2.35
N SER A 59 2.13 -6.87 -3.42
CA SER A 59 0.81 -7.49 -3.35
C SER A 59 0.83 -8.78 -2.53
N MET A 60 1.85 -9.61 -2.67
CA MET A 60 2.06 -10.81 -1.87
C MET A 60 2.17 -10.48 -0.38
N MET A 61 3.02 -9.51 -0.04
CA MET A 61 3.22 -9.10 1.35
C MET A 61 1.94 -8.52 1.96
N ALA A 62 1.24 -7.67 1.23
CA ALA A 62 -0.04 -7.11 1.68
C ALA A 62 -1.08 -8.21 1.93
N SER A 63 -1.22 -9.18 1.03
CA SER A 63 -2.14 -10.32 1.20
C SER A 63 -1.77 -11.20 2.38
N PHE A 64 -0.48 -11.38 2.66
CA PHE A 64 -0.04 -12.18 3.81
C PHE A 64 -0.45 -11.54 5.14
N PHE A 65 -0.21 -10.25 5.32
CA PHE A 65 -0.45 -9.58 6.60
C PHE A 65 -1.90 -9.20 6.85
N ASP A 66 -2.71 -9.00 5.82
CA ASP A 66 -4.02 -8.37 5.89
C ASP A 66 -4.99 -9.13 6.82
N ILE A 67 -5.34 -8.49 7.93
CA ILE A 67 -6.23 -9.03 8.96
C ILE A 67 -7.67 -9.24 8.44
N THR A 68 -8.06 -8.58 7.36
CA THR A 68 -9.39 -8.71 6.76
C THR A 68 -9.51 -9.87 5.78
N LYS A 69 -8.40 -10.59 5.54
CA LYS A 69 -8.33 -11.73 4.60
C LYS A 69 -8.15 -13.05 5.31
N ASP A 70 -8.48 -14.12 4.59
CA ASP A 70 -8.03 -15.48 4.87
C ASP A 70 -7.09 -15.92 3.75
N SER A 71 -5.79 -15.86 4.01
CA SER A 71 -4.76 -16.15 3.02
C SER A 71 -4.19 -17.56 3.10
N ARG A 72 -4.81 -18.46 3.87
CA ARG A 72 -4.33 -19.84 4.10
C ARG A 72 -4.14 -20.60 2.79
N GLU A 73 -5.10 -20.53 1.88
CA GLU A 73 -5.02 -21.20 0.57
C GLU A 73 -3.94 -20.57 -0.35
N LEU A 74 -3.74 -19.26 -0.25
CA LEU A 74 -2.73 -18.55 -1.06
C LEU A 74 -1.30 -18.95 -0.67
N PHE A 75 -1.06 -19.27 0.59
CA PHE A 75 0.29 -19.50 1.15
C PHE A 75 0.56 -20.94 1.59
N LYS A 76 -0.40 -21.87 1.48
CA LYS A 76 -0.31 -23.23 2.04
C LYS A 76 0.97 -24.01 1.65
N ASP A 77 1.44 -23.84 0.42
CA ASP A 77 2.60 -24.56 -0.11
C ASP A 77 3.86 -23.68 -0.19
N THR A 78 3.88 -22.56 0.51
CA THR A 78 4.98 -21.61 0.45
C THR A 78 5.98 -21.79 1.59
N ALA A 79 7.22 -21.34 1.37
CA ALA A 79 8.30 -21.48 2.34
C ALA A 79 8.05 -20.69 3.65
N ILE A 80 7.35 -19.55 3.59
CA ILE A 80 7.02 -18.76 4.78
C ILE A 80 6.18 -19.56 5.79
N MET A 81 5.31 -20.44 5.33
CA MET A 81 4.45 -21.25 6.19
C MET A 81 5.21 -22.32 6.98
N LYS A 82 6.45 -22.60 6.59
CA LYS A 82 7.37 -23.51 7.31
C LYS A 82 8.30 -22.77 8.27
N SER A 83 8.20 -21.45 8.34
CA SER A 83 9.03 -20.60 9.20
C SER A 83 8.30 -20.27 10.50
N GLU A 84 9.07 -19.74 11.48
CA GLU A 84 8.51 -19.20 12.72
C GLU A 84 7.57 -18.00 12.51
N HIS A 85 7.67 -17.33 11.36
CA HIS A 85 6.84 -16.17 11.01
C HIS A 85 5.47 -16.52 10.41
N ALA A 86 5.15 -17.80 10.24
CA ALA A 86 3.85 -18.25 9.73
C ALA A 86 2.66 -17.70 10.54
N SER A 87 2.85 -17.54 11.85
CA SER A 87 1.81 -17.02 12.76
C SER A 87 1.47 -15.54 12.54
N ALA A 88 2.27 -14.80 11.79
CA ALA A 88 1.98 -13.41 11.44
C ALA A 88 0.94 -13.27 10.30
N MET A 89 0.58 -14.35 9.64
CA MET A 89 -0.37 -14.34 8.55
C MET A 89 -1.75 -13.84 9.01
N ASN A 90 -2.29 -12.85 8.29
CA ASN A 90 -3.60 -12.22 8.53
C ASN A 90 -3.76 -11.62 9.94
N GLN A 91 -2.68 -11.10 10.51
CA GLN A 91 -2.66 -10.57 11.88
C GLN A 91 -2.60 -9.05 11.97
N TYR A 92 -2.49 -8.32 10.87
CA TYR A 92 -2.27 -6.88 10.88
C TYR A 92 -3.24 -6.14 9.97
N PRO A 93 -3.82 -5.02 10.45
CA PRO A 93 -4.45 -4.09 9.51
C PRO A 93 -3.40 -3.65 8.50
N THR A 94 -3.77 -3.65 7.22
CA THR A 94 -2.80 -3.48 6.14
C THR A 94 -3.30 -2.46 5.14
N VAL A 95 -2.43 -1.50 4.82
CA VAL A 95 -2.64 -0.50 3.76
C VAL A 95 -1.70 -0.83 2.61
N PHE A 96 -2.25 -0.99 1.42
CA PHE A 96 -1.49 -1.16 0.18
C PHE A 96 -1.95 -0.14 -0.85
N LEU A 97 -1.02 0.66 -1.34
CA LEU A 97 -1.29 1.65 -2.37
C LEU A 97 -0.13 1.74 -3.36
N SER A 98 -0.42 2.22 -4.57
CA SER A 98 0.57 2.44 -5.62
C SER A 98 0.43 3.85 -6.20
N PHE A 99 1.57 4.52 -6.40
CA PHE A 99 1.65 5.78 -7.12
C PHE A 99 2.14 5.60 -8.56
N ALA A 100 2.13 4.37 -9.09
CA ALA A 100 2.60 4.07 -10.44
C ALA A 100 1.93 4.91 -11.53
N ASN A 101 0.67 5.29 -11.35
CA ASN A 101 -0.11 6.08 -12.29
C ASN A 101 -0.11 7.59 -12.01
N ALA A 102 0.61 8.05 -10.98
CA ALA A 102 0.73 9.48 -10.65
C ALA A 102 1.75 10.16 -11.58
N LYS A 103 1.38 10.33 -12.84
CA LYS A 103 2.21 10.81 -13.95
C LYS A 103 1.53 11.92 -14.73
N GLY A 104 2.33 12.66 -15.50
CA GLY A 104 1.86 13.67 -16.44
C GLY A 104 1.81 15.07 -15.82
N SER A 105 0.71 15.80 -16.00
CA SER A 105 0.56 17.15 -15.48
C SER A 105 0.41 17.17 -13.94
N LYS A 106 0.68 18.31 -13.33
CA LYS A 106 0.45 18.55 -11.91
C LYS A 106 -0.97 18.15 -11.49
N ARG A 107 -1.97 18.59 -12.24
CA ARG A 107 -3.38 18.24 -12.01
C ARG A 107 -3.61 16.73 -12.03
N THR A 108 -3.07 16.03 -13.02
CA THR A 108 -3.22 14.57 -13.15
C THR A 108 -2.58 13.83 -12.00
N ILE A 109 -1.39 14.26 -11.57
CA ILE A 109 -0.69 13.67 -10.41
C ILE A 109 -1.51 13.86 -9.14
N VAL A 110 -1.98 15.08 -8.87
CA VAL A 110 -2.82 15.37 -7.69
C VAL A 110 -4.13 14.57 -7.72
N GLN A 111 -4.80 14.51 -8.85
CA GLN A 111 -6.04 13.73 -8.99
C GLN A 111 -5.81 12.23 -8.79
N THR A 112 -4.69 11.69 -9.27
CA THR A 112 -4.36 10.28 -9.08
C THR A 112 -4.10 9.96 -7.61
N ILE A 113 -3.36 10.80 -6.90
CA ILE A 113 -3.13 10.64 -5.45
C ILE A 113 -4.44 10.77 -4.68
N GLN A 114 -5.27 11.74 -5.03
CA GLN A 114 -6.60 11.92 -4.46
C GLN A 114 -7.46 10.65 -4.63
N GLN A 115 -7.48 10.08 -5.83
CA GLN A 115 -8.22 8.86 -6.13
C GLN A 115 -7.71 7.64 -5.36
N VAL A 116 -6.39 7.47 -5.26
CA VAL A 116 -5.78 6.39 -4.49
C VAL A 116 -6.18 6.47 -3.02
N LEU A 117 -6.14 7.65 -2.42
CA LEU A 117 -6.55 7.86 -1.03
C LEU A 117 -8.06 7.65 -0.84
N LEU A 118 -8.87 8.09 -1.79
CA LEU A 118 -10.32 7.87 -1.76
C LEU A 118 -10.67 6.38 -1.77
N GLU A 119 -10.03 5.60 -2.63
CA GLU A 119 -10.21 4.15 -2.70
C GLU A 119 -9.82 3.45 -1.40
N LEU A 120 -8.74 3.90 -0.73
CA LEU A 120 -8.38 3.40 0.60
C LEU A 120 -9.46 3.70 1.64
N TYR A 121 -10.01 4.90 1.64
CA TYR A 121 -11.09 5.28 2.57
C TYR A 121 -12.36 4.48 2.33
N GLN A 122 -12.71 4.23 1.06
CA GLN A 122 -13.85 3.38 0.70
C GLN A 122 -13.64 1.93 1.14
N LYS A 123 -12.45 1.39 0.88
CA LYS A 123 -12.09 -0.01 1.26
C LYS A 123 -12.18 -0.22 2.77
N HIS A 124 -11.78 0.76 3.55
CA HIS A 124 -11.71 0.68 5.01
C HIS A 124 -12.83 1.47 5.73
N GLN A 125 -13.93 1.77 5.06
CA GLN A 125 -14.98 2.65 5.58
C GLN A 125 -15.55 2.24 6.94
N GLN A 126 -15.52 0.95 7.28
CA GLN A 126 -16.02 0.44 8.55
C GLN A 126 -15.28 1.00 9.77
N VAL A 127 -14.00 1.42 9.61
CA VAL A 127 -13.22 1.97 10.72
C VAL A 127 -13.64 3.40 11.12
N PHE A 128 -14.54 4.03 10.37
CA PHE A 128 -15.05 5.36 10.62
C PHE A 128 -16.45 5.37 11.27
N ALA A 129 -16.96 4.21 11.69
CA ALA A 129 -18.33 4.10 12.23
C ALA A 129 -18.48 4.69 13.64
N ASP A 130 -17.40 4.71 14.44
CA ASP A 130 -17.41 5.07 15.86
C ASP A 130 -16.49 6.26 16.18
N LEU A 131 -16.46 7.27 15.31
CA LEU A 131 -15.69 8.49 15.52
C LEU A 131 -16.24 9.30 16.70
N ASP A 132 -15.34 9.80 17.55
CA ASP A 132 -15.67 10.73 18.59
C ASP A 132 -15.87 12.17 18.06
N GLU A 133 -16.21 13.09 18.96
CA GLU A 133 -16.47 14.49 18.62
C GLU A 133 -15.22 15.23 18.06
N TYR A 134 -14.02 14.78 18.39
CA TYR A 134 -12.77 15.37 17.90
C TYR A 134 -12.36 14.79 16.54
N GLU A 135 -12.65 13.53 16.30
CA GLU A 135 -12.32 12.83 15.06
C GLU A 135 -13.28 13.17 13.90
N GLN A 136 -14.55 13.42 14.21
CA GLN A 136 -15.57 13.73 13.19
C GLN A 136 -15.22 14.95 12.32
N PRO A 137 -14.77 16.10 12.88
CA PRO A 137 -14.38 17.24 12.06
C PRO A 137 -13.16 16.94 11.18
N ILE A 138 -12.21 16.15 11.66
CA ILE A 138 -11.03 15.75 10.90
C ILE A 138 -11.44 14.93 9.69
N LEU A 139 -12.30 13.94 9.85
CA LEU A 139 -12.81 13.15 8.73
C LEU A 139 -13.57 14.01 7.71
N ARG A 140 -14.38 14.95 8.15
CA ARG A 140 -15.09 15.87 7.25
C ARG A 140 -14.13 16.71 6.40
N GLN A 141 -13.08 17.25 7.00
CA GLN A 141 -12.07 18.03 6.27
C GLN A 141 -11.32 17.18 5.25
N ILE A 142 -10.92 15.97 5.62
CA ILE A 142 -10.25 15.04 4.71
C ILE A 142 -11.19 14.68 3.56
N LYS A 143 -12.43 14.32 3.85
CA LYS A 143 -13.42 14.00 2.80
C LYS A 143 -13.67 15.19 1.87
N ALA A 144 -13.76 16.40 2.38
CA ALA A 144 -13.89 17.57 1.53
C ALA A 144 -12.75 17.70 0.53
N SER A 145 -11.51 17.42 0.95
CA SER A 145 -10.35 17.41 0.08
C SER A 145 -10.31 16.20 -0.87
N LEU A 146 -10.76 15.04 -0.43
CA LEU A 146 -10.84 13.83 -1.28
C LEU A 146 -11.87 13.98 -2.41
N PHE A 147 -12.95 14.70 -2.19
CA PHE A 147 -14.02 14.90 -3.17
C PHE A 147 -13.92 16.24 -3.93
N ALA A 148 -12.94 17.09 -3.59
CA ALA A 148 -12.77 18.37 -4.26
C ALA A 148 -12.45 18.18 -5.75
N LEU A 149 -13.17 18.90 -6.59
CA LEU A 149 -12.93 18.94 -8.03
C LEU A 149 -11.81 19.91 -8.37
N ASP A 150 -11.12 19.64 -9.48
CA ASP A 150 -10.07 20.52 -10.04
C ASP A 150 -8.94 20.90 -9.10
N LYS A 151 -8.63 20.02 -8.17
CA LYS A 151 -7.57 20.21 -7.19
C LYS A 151 -6.20 20.29 -7.88
N GLN A 152 -5.41 21.31 -7.51
CA GLN A 152 -4.07 21.58 -8.09
C GLN A 152 -2.93 21.30 -7.11
N ASP A 153 -3.24 20.95 -5.87
CA ASP A 153 -2.30 20.68 -4.79
C ASP A 153 -2.82 19.56 -3.87
N LEU A 154 -2.02 19.18 -2.88
CA LEU A 154 -2.38 18.17 -1.89
C LEU A 154 -2.84 18.77 -0.55
N ASP A 155 -3.16 20.06 -0.51
CA ASP A 155 -3.63 20.72 0.70
C ASP A 155 -4.89 20.03 1.23
N GLY A 156 -4.89 19.78 2.54
CA GLY A 156 -5.97 19.06 3.21
C GLY A 156 -5.87 17.53 3.13
N LEU A 157 -4.90 16.97 2.40
CA LEU A 157 -4.67 15.53 2.28
C LEU A 157 -3.43 15.04 3.06
N GLU A 158 -2.65 15.94 3.66
CA GLU A 158 -1.39 15.61 4.33
C GLU A 158 -1.59 14.61 5.49
N GLY A 159 -2.72 14.67 6.17
CA GLY A 159 -3.09 13.77 7.27
C GLY A 159 -3.96 12.58 6.86
N ALA A 160 -4.29 12.42 5.58
CA ALA A 160 -5.27 11.41 5.15
C ALA A 160 -4.80 9.99 5.44
N LEU A 161 -3.53 9.68 5.18
CA LEU A 161 -2.99 8.34 5.41
C LEU A 161 -2.77 8.06 6.90
N SER A 162 -2.19 9.00 7.63
CA SER A 162 -1.95 8.84 9.08
C SER A 162 -3.25 8.75 9.88
N PHE A 163 -4.29 9.50 9.52
CA PHE A 163 -5.60 9.41 10.15
C PHE A 163 -6.24 8.04 9.91
N LEU A 164 -6.21 7.53 8.70
CA LEU A 164 -6.69 6.18 8.38
C LEU A 164 -5.95 5.13 9.21
N MET A 165 -4.62 5.24 9.32
CA MET A 165 -3.80 4.31 10.12
C MET A 165 -4.20 4.32 11.60
N ALA A 166 -4.42 5.49 12.18
CA ALA A 166 -4.88 5.61 13.57
C ALA A 166 -6.24 4.94 13.79
N ARG A 167 -7.16 5.09 12.84
CA ARG A 167 -8.47 4.43 12.88
C ARG A 167 -8.38 2.92 12.72
N LEU A 168 -7.50 2.45 11.83
CA LEU A 168 -7.24 1.03 11.64
C LEU A 168 -6.67 0.39 12.91
N GLU A 169 -5.72 1.03 13.59
CA GLU A 169 -5.18 0.55 14.86
C GLU A 169 -6.27 0.48 15.93
N LYS A 170 -7.07 1.53 16.08
CA LYS A 170 -8.15 1.58 17.07
C LYS A 170 -9.20 0.49 16.84
N HIS A 171 -9.57 0.25 15.58
CA HIS A 171 -10.57 -0.76 15.22
C HIS A 171 -10.08 -2.19 15.40
N HIS A 172 -8.86 -2.48 14.98
CA HIS A 172 -8.30 -3.84 14.98
C HIS A 172 -7.45 -4.18 16.20
N GLY A 173 -7.07 -3.20 17.02
CA GLY A 173 -6.24 -3.40 18.21
C GLY A 173 -4.77 -3.71 17.91
N ARG A 174 -4.30 -3.47 16.68
CA ARG A 174 -2.92 -3.70 16.23
C ARG A 174 -2.45 -2.58 15.32
N LYS A 175 -1.14 -2.28 15.37
CA LYS A 175 -0.50 -1.33 14.48
C LYS A 175 -0.54 -1.82 13.03
N VAL A 176 -0.39 -0.89 12.10
CA VAL A 176 -0.67 -1.04 10.69
C VAL A 176 0.59 -1.39 9.90
N MET A 177 0.48 -2.35 9.00
CA MET A 177 1.46 -2.59 7.94
C MET A 177 1.15 -1.70 6.75
N VAL A 178 2.15 -0.97 6.23
CA VAL A 178 1.99 -0.06 5.11
C VAL A 178 2.92 -0.45 3.96
N PHE A 179 2.32 -0.65 2.78
CA PHE A 179 3.04 -1.00 1.56
C PHE A 179 2.74 0.05 0.49
N ILE A 180 3.77 0.76 0.04
CA ILE A 180 3.64 1.82 -0.97
C ILE A 180 4.52 1.47 -2.17
N ASP A 181 3.87 1.12 -3.27
CA ASP A 181 4.52 0.81 -4.53
C ASP A 181 4.77 2.08 -5.34
N GLU A 182 5.96 2.17 -5.94
CA GLU A 182 6.40 3.32 -6.75
C GLU A 182 6.18 4.69 -6.07
N TYR A 183 6.60 4.81 -4.82
CA TYR A 183 6.41 6.03 -4.02
C TYR A 183 7.04 7.27 -4.65
N ASP A 184 8.10 7.10 -5.41
CA ASP A 184 8.89 8.16 -6.01
C ASP A 184 8.38 8.63 -7.39
N THR A 185 7.49 7.89 -8.02
CA THR A 185 6.96 8.24 -9.35
C THR A 185 6.42 9.67 -9.43
N PRO A 186 5.54 10.14 -8.51
CA PRO A 186 5.05 11.52 -8.59
C PRO A 186 6.14 12.57 -8.36
N PHE A 187 7.16 12.29 -7.58
CA PHE A 187 8.32 13.19 -7.40
C PHE A 187 9.14 13.30 -8.68
N ILE A 188 9.45 12.16 -9.32
CA ILE A 188 10.24 12.13 -10.56
C ILE A 188 9.50 12.84 -11.68
N GLU A 189 8.21 12.56 -11.86
CA GLU A 189 7.36 13.18 -12.88
C GLU A 189 7.25 14.70 -12.68
N ALA A 190 7.08 15.14 -11.44
CA ALA A 190 7.04 16.57 -11.12
C ALA A 190 8.37 17.26 -11.40
N HIS A 191 9.49 16.59 -11.12
CA HIS A 191 10.83 17.12 -11.44
C HIS A 191 11.04 17.25 -12.93
N VAL A 192 10.76 16.21 -13.69
CA VAL A 192 10.91 16.18 -15.15
C VAL A 192 10.03 17.23 -15.83
N ASN A 193 8.82 17.46 -15.33
CA ASN A 193 7.85 18.38 -15.91
C ASN A 193 7.88 19.80 -15.32
N GLY A 194 8.81 20.10 -14.41
CA GLY A 194 9.10 21.45 -13.94
C GLY A 194 8.20 22.00 -12.83
N PHE A 195 7.44 21.14 -12.11
CA PHE A 195 6.59 21.56 -10.98
C PHE A 195 6.89 20.80 -9.69
N TYR A 196 8.15 20.40 -9.50
CA TYR A 196 8.59 19.62 -8.33
C TYR A 196 8.26 20.29 -6.99
N ASP A 197 8.59 21.59 -6.86
CA ASP A 197 8.39 22.33 -5.61
C ASP A 197 6.91 22.44 -5.23
N GLU A 198 6.01 22.47 -6.20
CA GLU A 198 4.56 22.58 -5.99
C GLU A 198 3.93 21.28 -5.45
N VAL A 199 4.50 20.12 -5.79
CA VAL A 199 3.98 18.79 -5.36
C VAL A 199 4.74 18.26 -4.16
N ARG A 200 6.03 18.57 -4.04
CA ARG A 200 6.93 18.04 -3.02
C ARG A 200 6.40 18.25 -1.60
N SER A 201 6.00 19.46 -1.26
CA SER A 201 5.61 19.80 0.12
C SER A 201 4.45 18.93 0.62
N GLY A 202 3.34 18.88 -0.13
CA GLY A 202 2.16 18.09 0.26
C GLY A 202 2.43 16.59 0.26
N LEU A 203 3.13 16.08 -0.76
CA LEU A 203 3.45 14.66 -0.86
C LEU A 203 4.44 14.21 0.22
N SER A 204 5.46 15.00 0.49
CA SER A 204 6.41 14.73 1.58
C SER A 204 5.72 14.75 2.94
N SER A 205 4.78 15.67 3.17
CA SER A 205 4.00 15.73 4.41
C SER A 205 3.09 14.52 4.56
N LEU A 206 2.41 14.11 3.50
CA LEU A 206 1.57 12.91 3.49
C LEU A 206 2.37 11.67 3.93
N LEU A 207 3.53 11.46 3.33
CA LEU A 207 4.40 10.31 3.63
C LEU A 207 5.06 10.43 5.01
N HIS A 208 5.55 11.61 5.37
CA HIS A 208 6.16 11.84 6.68
C HIS A 208 5.19 11.59 7.83
N ASN A 209 3.98 12.10 7.75
CA ASN A 209 2.95 11.90 8.77
C ASN A 209 2.60 10.42 8.95
N ALA A 210 2.58 9.65 7.87
CA ALA A 210 2.27 8.22 7.91
C ALA A 210 3.45 7.37 8.40
N LEU A 211 4.68 7.68 7.96
CA LEU A 211 5.84 6.79 8.10
C LEU A 211 6.79 7.19 9.22
N LYS A 212 6.80 8.45 9.65
CA LYS A 212 7.72 8.97 10.67
C LYS A 212 7.01 9.50 11.91
N ALA A 213 5.96 10.28 11.73
CA ALA A 213 5.25 10.91 12.84
C ALA A 213 4.12 10.04 13.41
N SER A 214 3.65 9.04 12.69
CA SER A 214 2.58 8.15 13.14
C SER A 214 3.05 7.21 14.24
N THR A 215 2.24 7.07 15.29
CA THR A 215 2.42 6.05 16.34
C THR A 215 1.69 4.74 16.02
N SER A 216 0.98 4.69 14.90
CA SER A 216 0.17 3.53 14.47
C SER A 216 0.88 2.62 13.46
N LEU A 217 2.12 2.92 13.10
CA LEU A 217 2.90 2.13 12.14
C LEU A 217 3.56 0.94 12.83
N GLN A 218 3.32 -0.27 12.30
CA GLN A 218 4.07 -1.47 12.68
C GLN A 218 5.36 -1.55 11.86
N HIS A 219 5.22 -1.75 10.57
CA HIS A 219 6.30 -1.72 9.58
C HIS A 219 5.77 -1.19 8.26
N ALA A 220 6.65 -0.58 7.49
CA ALA A 220 6.36 -0.15 6.12
C ALA A 220 7.41 -0.66 5.14
N MET A 221 6.97 -0.89 3.90
CA MET A 221 7.85 -1.13 2.77
C MET A 221 7.48 -0.18 1.64
N LEU A 222 8.49 0.49 1.10
CA LEU A 222 8.38 1.38 -0.05
C LEU A 222 9.17 0.77 -1.21
N THR A 223 8.63 0.85 -2.42
CA THR A 223 9.39 0.54 -3.63
C THR A 223 9.54 1.77 -4.51
N GLY A 224 10.69 1.90 -5.15
CA GLY A 224 11.04 2.98 -6.07
C GLY A 224 11.93 2.51 -7.19
N ILE A 225 12.32 3.46 -8.08
CA ILE A 225 13.08 3.17 -9.31
C ILE A 225 14.59 3.32 -9.10
N GLN A 226 15.03 4.11 -8.14
CA GLN A 226 16.46 4.36 -7.94
C GLN A 226 17.24 3.09 -7.68
#